data_bf4dd8d783b80a32dd29ed1b1fd460e9
#
_entry.id   bf4dd8d783b80a32dd29ed1b1fd460e9
#
_cell.length_a   1.000
_cell.length_b   1.000
_cell.length_c   1.000
_cell.angle_alpha   90.00
_cell.angle_beta   90.00
_cell.angle_gamma   90.00
#
_symmetry.space_group_name_H-M   'P 1'
#
loop_
_entity.id
_entity.type
_entity.pdbx_description
1 polymer ?
#
loop_
_entity_poly.entity_id
_entity_poly.type
_entity_poly.pdbx_seq_one_letter_code
_entity_poly.pdbx_strand_id
1 'polypeptide(L)'
;MSQIDKVRIIPRRLIADDRGWFLKAITGTEEDIPSHTGEVYLTMGKPGQAKGGHYHPEAVEWFTIIEGSAILKLEDMETHEHRDIEMPFEKAQTVFIPNGVAHIVVNNSDKDFILLAYTDKLYDPADTIKFDF
;
A
#
# COMPACT_ATOMS: atom_id res chain seq x y z
N MET A 1 -10.57 11.77 -15.70
CA MET A 1 -9.62 10.76 -15.16
C MET A 1 -10.09 10.34 -13.78
N SER A 2 -10.26 9.05 -13.56
CA SER A 2 -10.66 8.53 -12.26
C SER A 2 -9.48 8.52 -11.28
N GLN A 3 -9.77 8.46 -9.97
CA GLN A 3 -8.71 8.41 -8.96
C GLN A 3 -7.86 7.14 -9.08
N ILE A 4 -8.47 6.02 -9.46
CA ILE A 4 -7.72 4.77 -9.60
C ILE A 4 -6.64 4.87 -10.70
N ASP A 5 -6.83 5.74 -11.70
CA ASP A 5 -5.83 5.95 -12.74
C ASP A 5 -4.56 6.62 -12.20
N LYS A 6 -4.65 7.24 -11.02
CA LYS A 6 -3.51 7.87 -10.36
C LYS A 6 -2.70 6.89 -9.52
N VAL A 7 -3.18 5.67 -9.36
CA VAL A 7 -2.41 4.62 -8.68
C VAL A 7 -1.13 4.37 -9.47
N ARG A 8 0.00 4.40 -8.76
CA ARG A 8 1.30 4.18 -9.37
C ARG A 8 2.00 3.01 -8.71
N ILE A 9 2.55 2.14 -9.53
CA ILE A 9 3.42 1.06 -9.08
C ILE A 9 4.85 1.54 -9.31
N ILE A 10 5.58 1.77 -8.23
CA ILE A 10 6.92 2.30 -8.29
C ILE A 10 7.89 1.14 -8.05
N PRO A 11 8.63 0.69 -9.08
CA PRO A 11 9.62 -0.37 -8.90
C PRO A 11 10.67 0.04 -7.89
N ARG A 12 11.08 -0.89 -7.04
CA ARG A 12 12.12 -0.67 -6.05
C ARG A 12 13.28 -1.64 -6.29
N ARG A 13 14.45 -1.22 -5.86
CA ARG A 13 15.67 -2.01 -6.02
C ARG A 13 15.95 -2.77 -4.74
N LEU A 14 15.76 -4.09 -4.79
CA LEU A 14 16.12 -4.98 -3.70
C LEU A 14 17.60 -5.39 -3.89
N ILE A 15 18.46 -4.97 -2.98
CA ILE A 15 19.88 -5.28 -3.04
C ILE A 15 20.17 -6.33 -1.96
N ALA A 16 20.52 -7.54 -2.39
CA ALA A 16 20.77 -8.65 -1.47
C ALA A 16 22.19 -9.17 -1.60
N ASP A 17 22.76 -9.61 -0.49
CA ASP A 17 24.04 -10.30 -0.42
C ASP A 17 23.97 -11.35 0.69
N ASP A 18 25.09 -11.99 1.03
CA ASP A 18 25.13 -13.05 2.04
C ASP A 18 24.89 -12.56 3.47
N ARG A 19 24.84 -11.24 3.70
CA ARG A 19 24.51 -10.64 5.01
C ARG A 19 23.03 -10.34 5.15
N GLY A 20 22.25 -10.32 4.03
CA GLY A 20 20.85 -9.97 4.02
C GLY A 20 20.47 -9.09 2.84
N TRP A 21 19.55 -8.17 3.04
CA TRP A 21 19.06 -7.32 1.96
C TRP A 21 18.84 -5.87 2.42
N PHE A 22 18.76 -4.98 1.43
CA PHE A 22 18.53 -3.55 1.62
C PHE A 22 17.50 -3.08 0.61
N LEU A 23 16.51 -2.32 1.07
CA LEU A 23 15.43 -1.81 0.24
C LEU A 23 15.05 -0.40 0.67
N LYS A 24 15.04 0.54 -0.28
CA LYS A 24 14.47 1.87 -0.03
C LYS A 24 13.00 1.85 -0.43
N ALA A 25 12.12 1.97 0.54
CA ALA A 25 10.68 1.98 0.31
C ALA A 25 10.17 3.37 -0.10
N ILE A 26 10.67 4.40 0.58
CA ILE A 26 10.35 5.82 0.32
C ILE A 26 11.68 6.56 0.26
N THR A 27 11.89 7.35 -0.79
CA THR A 27 13.14 8.08 -1.00
C THR A 27 13.00 9.58 -0.76
N GLY A 28 11.77 10.09 -0.67
CA GLY A 28 11.51 11.53 -0.56
C GLY A 28 11.44 12.24 -1.89
N THR A 29 11.62 11.51 -3.01
CA THR A 29 11.58 12.08 -4.36
C THR A 29 10.37 11.63 -5.15
N GLU A 30 9.50 10.82 -4.54
CA GLU A 30 8.29 10.33 -5.18
C GLU A 30 7.36 11.50 -5.57
N GLU A 31 6.66 11.35 -6.68
CA GLU A 31 5.63 12.29 -7.07
C GLU A 31 4.55 12.35 -6.00
N ASP A 32 4.10 13.55 -5.66
CA ASP A 32 3.09 13.82 -4.62
C ASP A 32 3.54 13.49 -3.19
N ILE A 33 4.81 13.23 -2.95
CA ILE A 33 5.32 13.03 -1.59
C ILE A 33 5.11 14.33 -0.78
N PRO A 34 4.56 14.25 0.45
CA PRO A 34 4.29 15.47 1.21
C PRO A 34 5.57 16.13 1.71
N SER A 35 5.49 17.44 1.95
CA SER A 35 6.61 18.22 2.50
C SER A 35 6.80 18.02 4.00
N HIS A 36 5.87 17.32 4.66
CA HIS A 36 5.92 17.00 6.08
C HIS A 36 5.57 15.53 6.27
N THR A 37 5.96 14.97 7.39
CA THR A 37 5.74 13.55 7.68
C THR A 37 4.33 13.34 8.25
N GLY A 38 3.57 12.42 7.67
CA GLY A 38 2.36 11.88 8.26
C GLY A 38 2.72 10.72 9.19
N GLU A 39 2.09 9.56 9.00
CA GLU A 39 2.41 8.37 9.78
C GLU A 39 3.16 7.34 8.93
N VAL A 40 4.10 6.65 9.56
CA VAL A 40 4.71 5.45 9.00
C VAL A 40 4.36 4.30 9.93
N TYR A 41 3.74 3.26 9.38
CA TYR A 41 3.34 2.13 10.20
C TYR A 41 3.63 0.81 9.50
N LEU A 42 3.72 -0.24 10.33
CA LEU A 42 3.87 -1.61 9.86
C LEU A 42 2.61 -2.39 10.24
N THR A 43 2.20 -3.28 9.36
CA THR A 43 1.13 -4.22 9.68
C THR A 43 1.49 -5.61 9.14
N MET A 44 1.10 -6.63 9.87
CA MET A 44 1.35 -8.02 9.50
C MET A 44 0.01 -8.70 9.21
N GLY A 45 -0.02 -9.47 8.13
CA GLY A 45 -1.19 -10.28 7.79
C GLY A 45 -0.85 -11.77 7.80
N LYS A 46 -1.60 -12.53 8.59
CA LYS A 46 -1.45 -14.00 8.63
C LYS A 46 -2.04 -14.63 7.37
N PRO A 47 -1.63 -15.87 7.02
CA PRO A 47 -2.25 -16.58 5.92
C PRO A 47 -3.77 -16.60 6.00
N GLY A 48 -4.43 -16.31 4.88
CA GLY A 48 -5.90 -16.29 4.79
C GLY A 48 -6.55 -15.05 5.36
N GLN A 49 -5.80 -14.13 5.94
CA GLN A 49 -6.34 -12.91 6.53
C GLN A 49 -6.16 -11.70 5.59
N ALA A 50 -6.86 -10.64 5.90
CA ALA A 50 -6.79 -9.39 5.14
C ALA A 50 -6.67 -8.20 6.10
N LYS A 51 -6.00 -7.15 5.63
CA LYS A 51 -5.81 -5.90 6.37
C LYS A 51 -6.32 -4.74 5.52
N GLY A 52 -6.97 -3.77 6.15
CA GLY A 52 -7.58 -2.65 5.46
C GLY A 52 -9.08 -2.84 5.30
N GLY A 53 -9.60 -2.65 4.07
CA GLY A 53 -11.03 -2.66 3.83
C GLY A 53 -11.65 -1.32 4.13
N HIS A 54 -11.03 -0.25 3.63
CA HIS A 54 -11.49 1.12 3.82
C HIS A 54 -10.95 2.03 2.71
N TYR A 55 -11.44 3.26 2.72
CA TYR A 55 -10.89 4.32 1.88
C TYR A 55 -10.77 5.61 2.70
N HIS A 56 -9.96 6.53 2.18
CA HIS A 56 -9.74 7.83 2.80
C HIS A 56 -10.20 8.92 1.83
N PRO A 57 -11.19 9.76 2.22
CA PRO A 57 -11.56 10.90 1.39
C PRO A 57 -10.42 11.90 1.16
N GLU A 58 -9.47 12.02 2.07
CA GLU A 58 -8.39 13.01 1.99
C GLU A 58 -6.99 12.41 1.96
N ALA A 59 -6.67 11.46 2.85
CA ALA A 59 -5.32 10.92 2.97
C ALA A 59 -4.90 10.12 1.75
N VAL A 60 -3.62 10.19 1.43
CA VAL A 60 -2.96 9.35 0.42
C VAL A 60 -1.92 8.47 1.09
N GLU A 61 -1.63 7.32 0.49
CA GLU A 61 -0.74 6.33 1.09
C GLU A 61 0.22 5.73 0.09
N TRP A 62 1.36 5.27 0.60
CA TRP A 62 2.35 4.48 -0.15
C TRP A 62 2.54 3.16 0.59
N PHE A 63 2.33 2.05 -0.11
CA PHE A 63 2.43 0.69 0.45
C PHE A 63 3.61 -0.06 -0.13
N THR A 64 4.40 -0.69 0.72
CA THR A 64 5.53 -1.54 0.32
C THR A 64 5.49 -2.83 1.12
N ILE A 65 5.47 -3.99 0.45
CA ILE A 65 5.62 -5.28 1.12
C ILE A 65 7.11 -5.49 1.40
N ILE A 66 7.45 -5.75 2.65
CA ILE A 66 8.85 -5.95 3.07
C ILE A 66 9.13 -7.39 3.53
N GLU A 67 8.10 -8.24 3.56
CA GLU A 67 8.23 -9.67 3.80
C GLU A 67 6.97 -10.36 3.29
N GLY A 68 7.15 -11.52 2.67
CA GLY A 68 6.03 -12.34 2.20
C GLY A 68 5.43 -11.85 0.90
N SER A 69 4.15 -12.08 0.73
CA SER A 69 3.41 -11.75 -0.49
C SER A 69 1.97 -11.40 -0.16
N ALA A 70 1.41 -10.46 -0.90
CA ALA A 70 0.02 -10.05 -0.73
C ALA A 70 -0.58 -9.65 -2.06
N ILE A 71 -1.90 -9.60 -2.12
CA ILE A 71 -2.63 -9.00 -3.22
C ILE A 71 -3.30 -7.73 -2.70
N LEU A 72 -2.98 -6.60 -3.31
CA LEU A 72 -3.63 -5.34 -3.03
C LEU A 72 -4.83 -5.20 -3.96
N LYS A 73 -6.02 -5.15 -3.39
CA LYS A 73 -7.26 -4.95 -4.14
C LYS A 73 -7.72 -3.52 -3.99
N LEU A 74 -8.05 -2.90 -5.11
CA LEU A 74 -8.41 -1.48 -5.19
C LEU A 74 -9.78 -1.32 -5.85
N GLU A 75 -10.55 -0.34 -5.37
CA GLU A 75 -11.78 0.09 -6.02
C GLU A 75 -11.91 1.60 -5.95
N ASP A 76 -12.11 2.24 -7.09
CA ASP A 76 -12.38 3.67 -7.18
C ASP A 76 -13.79 3.94 -6.63
N MET A 77 -13.92 4.84 -5.64
CA MET A 77 -15.20 5.11 -4.99
C MET A 77 -16.17 5.90 -5.86
N GLU A 78 -15.68 6.53 -6.92
CA GLU A 78 -16.53 7.29 -7.85
C GLU A 78 -16.96 6.44 -9.04
N THR A 79 -16.01 5.76 -9.69
CA THR A 79 -16.27 5.01 -10.93
C THR A 79 -16.56 3.53 -10.69
N HIS A 80 -16.21 3.00 -9.51
CA HIS A 80 -16.27 1.58 -9.15
C HIS A 80 -15.39 0.69 -10.01
N GLU A 81 -14.38 1.27 -10.64
CA GLU A 81 -13.34 0.52 -11.31
C GLU A 81 -12.52 -0.29 -10.31
N HIS A 82 -12.19 -1.52 -10.66
CA HIS A 82 -11.40 -2.43 -9.82
C HIS A 82 -10.00 -2.63 -10.38
N ARG A 83 -9.06 -2.84 -9.49
CA ARG A 83 -7.69 -3.21 -9.88
C ARG A 83 -7.06 -4.07 -8.79
N ASP A 84 -6.44 -5.18 -9.19
CA ASP A 84 -5.68 -6.03 -8.28
C ASP A 84 -4.20 -5.93 -8.64
N ILE A 85 -3.37 -5.78 -7.61
CA ILE A 85 -1.91 -5.68 -7.77
C ILE A 85 -1.27 -6.78 -6.93
N GLU A 86 -0.55 -7.68 -7.58
CA GLU A 86 0.24 -8.68 -6.87
C GLU A 86 1.51 -8.02 -6.34
N MET A 87 1.77 -8.23 -5.05
CA MET A 87 2.90 -7.61 -4.35
C MET A 87 3.76 -8.68 -3.66
N PRO A 88 4.47 -9.52 -4.42
CA PRO A 88 5.46 -10.42 -3.82
C PRO A 88 6.71 -9.61 -3.43
N PHE A 89 7.32 -9.95 -2.30
CA PHE A 89 8.51 -9.24 -1.82
C PHE A 89 9.64 -9.23 -2.86
N GLU A 90 9.81 -10.33 -3.58
CA GLU A 90 10.89 -10.49 -4.57
C GLU A 90 10.78 -9.49 -5.72
N LYS A 91 9.56 -9.08 -6.06
CA LYS A 91 9.30 -8.02 -7.04
C LYS A 91 9.08 -6.72 -6.28
N ALA A 92 10.16 -6.19 -5.70
CA ALA A 92 10.11 -5.01 -4.85
C ALA A 92 9.43 -3.83 -5.55
N GLN A 93 8.40 -3.29 -4.93
CA GLN A 93 7.62 -2.17 -5.47
C GLN A 93 6.94 -1.41 -4.35
N THR A 94 6.73 -0.13 -4.58
CA THR A 94 5.90 0.72 -3.73
C THR A 94 4.69 1.15 -4.54
N VAL A 95 3.50 0.99 -3.97
CA VAL A 95 2.25 1.39 -4.65
C VAL A 95 1.71 2.64 -3.99
N PHE A 96 1.53 3.69 -4.79
CA PHE A 96 0.86 4.91 -4.37
C PHE A 96 -0.64 4.75 -4.51
N ILE A 97 -1.39 5.02 -3.44
CA ILE A 97 -2.84 4.93 -3.41
C ILE A 97 -3.39 6.34 -3.17
N PRO A 98 -4.04 6.96 -4.16
CA PRO A 98 -4.62 8.28 -3.98
C PRO A 98 -5.85 8.22 -3.06
N ASN A 99 -6.26 9.39 -2.59
CA ASN A 99 -7.52 9.49 -1.86
C ASN A 99 -8.70 9.04 -2.73
N GLY A 100 -9.75 8.54 -2.10
CA GLY A 100 -10.95 8.08 -2.81
C GLY A 100 -10.82 6.72 -3.49
N VAL A 101 -9.76 5.97 -3.20
CA VAL A 101 -9.58 4.60 -3.67
C VAL A 101 -9.61 3.66 -2.47
N ALA A 102 -10.62 2.81 -2.40
CA ALA A 102 -10.73 1.79 -1.37
C ALA A 102 -9.66 0.72 -1.58
N HIS A 103 -9.13 0.20 -0.49
CA HIS A 103 -8.05 -0.76 -0.56
C HIS A 103 -8.15 -1.81 0.55
N ILE A 104 -7.75 -3.03 0.20
CA ILE A 104 -7.58 -4.12 1.14
C ILE A 104 -6.35 -4.93 0.70
N VAL A 105 -5.58 -5.39 1.68
CA VAL A 105 -4.39 -6.19 1.44
C VAL A 105 -4.68 -7.60 1.89
N VAL A 106 -4.71 -8.54 0.94
CA VAL A 106 -5.15 -9.92 1.17
C VAL A 106 -3.95 -10.85 1.14
N ASN A 107 -3.87 -11.71 2.15
CA ASN A 107 -2.85 -12.76 2.18
C ASN A 107 -3.44 -14.09 1.67
N ASN A 108 -3.14 -14.42 0.42
CA ASN A 108 -3.53 -15.70 -0.19
C ASN A 108 -2.38 -16.72 -0.21
N SER A 109 -1.34 -16.49 0.58
CA SER A 109 -0.18 -17.35 0.66
C SER A 109 -0.18 -18.18 1.95
N ASP A 110 0.83 -19.01 2.15
CA ASP A 110 0.99 -19.84 3.34
C ASP A 110 1.95 -19.23 4.38
N LYS A 111 2.38 -17.99 4.17
CA LYS A 111 3.29 -17.27 5.07
C LYS A 111 2.71 -15.91 5.43
N ASP A 112 3.18 -15.34 6.55
CA ASP A 112 2.83 -13.97 6.94
C ASP A 112 3.39 -12.97 5.92
N PHE A 113 2.68 -11.86 5.71
CA PHE A 113 3.28 -10.72 5.05
C PHE A 113 3.51 -9.60 6.06
N ILE A 114 4.47 -8.73 5.77
CA ILE A 114 4.67 -7.46 6.47
C ILE A 114 4.58 -6.34 5.45
N LEU A 115 3.68 -5.40 5.73
CA LEU A 115 3.46 -4.20 4.94
C LEU A 115 4.01 -3.00 5.68
N LEU A 116 4.83 -2.20 5.00
CA LEU A 116 5.20 -0.86 5.45
C LEU A 116 4.33 0.13 4.72
N ALA A 117 3.66 1.00 5.47
CA ALA A 117 2.80 2.03 4.94
C ALA A 117 3.26 3.42 5.38
N TYR A 118 3.21 4.36 4.45
CA TYR A 118 3.46 5.77 4.71
C TYR A 118 2.25 6.57 4.24
N THR A 119 1.74 7.44 5.11
CA THR A 119 0.58 8.29 4.81
C THR A 119 0.96 9.75 4.99
N ASP A 120 0.31 10.62 4.24
CA ASP A 120 0.57 12.07 4.30
C ASP A 120 -0.08 12.77 5.50
N LYS A 121 -0.94 12.05 6.25
CA LYS A 121 -1.68 12.62 7.36
C LYS A 121 -1.62 11.73 8.59
N LEU A 122 -1.82 12.30 9.76
CA LEU A 122 -2.06 11.53 10.98
C LEU A 122 -3.40 10.82 10.87
N TYR A 123 -3.53 9.69 11.55
CA TYR A 123 -4.77 8.92 11.57
C TYR A 123 -5.93 9.79 12.03
N ASP A 124 -7.01 9.80 11.25
CA ASP A 124 -8.25 10.50 11.55
C ASP A 124 -9.41 9.52 11.30
N PRO A 125 -10.16 9.13 12.38
CA PRO A 125 -11.30 8.23 12.20
C PRO A 125 -12.35 8.79 11.25
N ALA A 126 -12.50 10.12 11.15
CA ALA A 126 -13.44 10.75 10.23
C ALA A 126 -13.01 10.61 8.76
N ASP A 127 -11.72 10.38 8.53
CA ASP A 127 -11.14 10.19 7.19
C ASP A 127 -10.88 8.72 6.88
N THR A 128 -11.46 7.80 7.67
CA THR A 128 -11.29 6.35 7.44
C THR A 128 -12.67 5.72 7.37
N ILE A 129 -13.11 5.43 6.16
CA ILE A 129 -14.47 4.94 5.90
C ILE A 129 -14.42 3.48 5.48
N LYS A 130 -15.12 2.63 6.24
CA LYS A 130 -15.15 1.20 5.98
C LYS A 130 -15.73 0.91 4.60
N PHE A 131 -15.12 -0.03 3.90
CA PHE A 131 -15.58 -0.52 2.61
C PHE A 131 -15.49 -2.06 2.60
N ASP A 132 -16.58 -2.71 2.22
CA ASP A 132 -16.64 -4.18 2.13
C ASP A 132 -16.33 -4.61 0.69
N PHE A 133 -15.21 -5.28 0.53
CA PHE A 133 -14.79 -5.85 -0.75
C PHE A 133 -15.53 -7.17 -1.05
#